data_db2c8bbbb68f66dfecc3bbd40e866eb2
#
_entry.id   db2c8bbbb68f66dfecc3bbd40e866eb2
#
_cell.length_a   1.000
_cell.length_b   1.000
_cell.length_c   1.000
_cell.angle_alpha   90.00
_cell.angle_beta   90.00
_cell.angle_gamma   90.00
#
_symmetry.space_group_name_H-M   'P 1'
#
loop_
_entity.id
_entity.type
_entity.pdbx_description
1 polymer ?
#
loop_
_entity_poly.entity_id
_entity_poly.type
_entity_poly.pdbx_seq_one_letter_code
_entity_poly.pdbx_strand_id
1 'polypeptide(L)'
;GNPHLVANKMWITNGPDAHTYVIYAKTDINAGSRGMTAFIVERDFKGFSRHQKLDKLGMRGSNTCELVFEDCEVPEENILGSEGGGVRVLMSGLDYERTVLSGGPTGIMSACMDVVLPYVHERQQFKQSIGEFQLVQGKLADMYAGMNASKSYLYNVAKACDRGEESRKDAAAVILYTAEMATKMALDTIQLLGGNGYTNEYPAGRLLRDAKPVSYTHLTLPTTPYV
;
A
#
# COMPACT_ATOMS: atom_id res chain seq x y z
N GLY A 1 24.10 0.80 -28.51
CA GLY A 1 24.87 0.47 -27.27
C GLY A 1 23.94 0.35 -26.11
N ASN A 2 24.37 -0.32 -25.06
CA ASN A 2 23.56 -0.50 -23.85
C ASN A 2 23.13 0.85 -23.26
N PRO A 3 21.89 0.99 -22.75
CA PRO A 3 21.44 2.18 -22.05
C PRO A 3 22.15 2.35 -20.71
N HIS A 4 22.42 3.58 -20.34
CA HIS A 4 23.02 3.95 -19.06
C HIS A 4 22.01 4.70 -18.20
N LEU A 5 21.71 4.18 -17.01
CA LEU A 5 20.76 4.77 -16.07
C LEU A 5 21.47 5.75 -15.13
N VAL A 6 20.92 6.96 -15.03
CA VAL A 6 21.28 7.95 -14.00
C VAL A 6 19.99 8.40 -13.34
N ALA A 7 19.76 7.98 -12.10
CA ALA A 7 18.51 8.27 -11.41
C ALA A 7 18.58 7.95 -9.92
N ASN A 8 17.72 8.61 -9.15
CA ASN A 8 17.40 8.22 -7.78
C ASN A 8 15.93 7.81 -7.70
N LYS A 9 15.67 6.70 -7.01
CA LYS A 9 14.30 6.19 -6.79
C LYS A 9 14.07 6.05 -5.29
N MET A 10 13.14 6.84 -4.77
CA MET A 10 12.84 6.87 -3.35
C MET A 10 11.65 5.96 -3.00
N TRP A 11 11.58 5.54 -1.74
CA TRP A 11 10.48 4.76 -1.16
C TRP A 11 10.29 3.37 -1.79
N ILE A 12 11.38 2.71 -2.18
CA ILE A 12 11.29 1.41 -2.85
C ILE A 12 11.15 0.30 -1.81
N THR A 13 9.95 -0.26 -1.76
CA THR A 13 9.62 -1.44 -0.93
C THR A 13 10.40 -2.65 -1.43
N ASN A 14 10.94 -3.44 -0.50
CA ASN A 14 11.84 -4.56 -0.76
C ASN A 14 13.17 -4.15 -1.42
N GLY A 15 13.42 -2.86 -1.64
CA GLY A 15 14.66 -2.38 -2.23
C GLY A 15 15.92 -2.91 -1.56
N PRO A 16 16.01 -2.99 -0.21
CA PRO A 16 17.19 -3.56 0.45
C PRO A 16 17.40 -5.06 0.21
N ASP A 17 16.32 -5.81 -0.02
CA ASP A 17 16.32 -7.28 0.01
C ASP A 17 16.26 -7.92 -1.38
N ALA A 18 15.68 -7.23 -2.36
CA ALA A 18 15.50 -7.74 -3.71
C ALA A 18 16.82 -8.01 -4.43
N HIS A 19 16.81 -8.95 -5.37
CA HIS A 19 17.92 -9.25 -6.27
C HIS A 19 17.67 -8.76 -7.68
N THR A 20 16.38 -8.62 -8.05
CA THR A 20 15.93 -8.15 -9.36
C THR A 20 14.91 -7.03 -9.19
N TYR A 21 15.02 -6.00 -10.01
CA TYR A 21 14.18 -4.79 -9.93
C TYR A 21 13.61 -4.48 -11.30
N VAL A 22 12.35 -4.05 -11.33
CA VAL A 22 11.78 -3.41 -12.53
C VAL A 22 11.88 -1.90 -12.34
N ILE A 23 12.68 -1.26 -13.18
CA ILE A 23 12.97 0.17 -13.10
C ILE A 23 12.37 0.87 -14.30
N TYR A 24 11.62 1.94 -14.04
CA TYR A 24 11.06 2.81 -15.08
C TYR A 24 11.92 4.07 -15.17
N ALA A 25 12.47 4.34 -16.35
CA ALA A 25 13.28 5.52 -16.60
C ALA A 25 12.91 6.15 -17.95
N LYS A 26 13.23 7.44 -18.11
CA LYS A 26 13.01 8.13 -19.38
C LYS A 26 14.18 7.87 -20.32
N THR A 27 13.88 7.30 -21.48
CA THR A 27 14.82 7.19 -22.62
C THR A 27 14.69 8.37 -23.59
N ASP A 28 13.51 9.03 -23.61
CA ASP A 28 13.29 10.28 -24.33
C ASP A 28 12.51 11.25 -23.42
N ILE A 29 13.20 12.31 -22.96
CA ILE A 29 12.64 13.33 -22.07
C ILE A 29 11.52 14.12 -22.77
N ASN A 30 11.58 14.30 -24.09
CA ASN A 30 10.66 15.12 -24.86
C ASN A 30 9.38 14.38 -25.28
N ALA A 31 9.40 13.05 -25.25
CA ALA A 31 8.28 12.22 -25.72
C ALA A 31 7.17 12.02 -24.64
N GLY A 32 7.23 12.71 -23.51
CA GLY A 32 6.22 12.59 -22.43
C GLY A 32 6.13 11.16 -21.90
N SER A 33 4.93 10.59 -21.86
CA SER A 33 4.71 9.22 -21.39
C SER A 33 5.27 8.14 -22.32
N ARG A 34 5.39 8.45 -23.62
CA ARG A 34 5.97 7.54 -24.63
C ARG A 34 7.50 7.49 -24.58
N GLY A 35 8.13 8.38 -23.84
CA GLY A 35 9.57 8.36 -23.60
C GLY A 35 10.00 7.52 -22.40
N MET A 36 9.07 6.80 -21.73
CA MET A 36 9.38 5.97 -20.58
C MET A 36 9.61 4.52 -21.00
N THR A 37 10.71 3.94 -20.55
CA THR A 37 11.07 2.53 -20.78
C THR A 37 11.18 1.79 -19.45
N ALA A 38 10.79 0.52 -19.42
CA ALA A 38 10.95 -0.37 -18.28
C ALA A 38 12.20 -1.23 -18.47
N PHE A 39 12.98 -1.39 -17.40
CA PHE A 39 14.23 -2.14 -17.39
C PHE A 39 14.21 -3.20 -16.26
N ILE A 40 14.77 -4.36 -16.54
CA ILE A 40 15.11 -5.36 -15.53
C ILE A 40 16.54 -5.06 -15.09
N VAL A 41 16.71 -4.67 -13.82
CA VAL A 41 18.03 -4.38 -13.23
C VAL A 41 18.33 -5.41 -12.17
N GLU A 42 19.52 -5.99 -12.23
CA GLU A 42 19.99 -6.94 -11.23
C GLU A 42 20.80 -6.23 -10.16
N ARG A 43 20.79 -6.83 -8.97
CA ARG A 43 21.42 -6.28 -7.76
C ARG A 43 22.88 -5.89 -7.92
N ASP A 44 23.60 -6.66 -8.71
CA ASP A 44 25.06 -6.57 -8.83
C ASP A 44 25.51 -5.78 -10.07
N PHE A 45 24.60 -5.08 -10.75
CA PHE A 45 24.95 -4.24 -11.88
C PHE A 45 25.87 -3.09 -11.41
N LYS A 46 26.94 -2.85 -12.18
CA LYS A 46 27.87 -1.76 -11.91
C LYS A 46 27.14 -0.41 -12.01
N GLY A 47 27.38 0.47 -11.05
CA GLY A 47 26.68 1.77 -10.98
C GLY A 47 25.30 1.72 -10.31
N PHE A 48 24.83 0.53 -9.89
CA PHE A 48 23.62 0.41 -9.08
C PHE A 48 23.97 0.25 -7.60
N SER A 49 23.30 1.02 -6.74
CA SER A 49 23.45 0.92 -5.30
C SER A 49 22.12 1.10 -4.57
N ARG A 50 22.08 0.59 -3.35
CA ARG A 50 20.93 0.67 -2.44
C ARG A 50 21.37 1.39 -1.18
N HIS A 51 20.68 2.45 -0.84
CA HIS A 51 20.95 3.19 0.37
C HIS A 51 20.39 2.50 1.62
N GLN A 52 20.67 3.10 2.77
CA GLN A 52 20.27 2.58 4.07
C GLN A 52 18.74 2.39 4.14
N LYS A 53 18.33 1.32 4.82
CA LYS A 53 16.93 1.05 5.17
C LYS A 53 16.33 2.24 5.92
N LEU A 54 15.16 2.69 5.47
CA LEU A 54 14.41 3.77 6.09
C LEU A 54 13.72 3.32 7.38
N ASP A 55 13.77 4.14 8.42
CA ASP A 55 12.98 3.97 9.63
C ASP A 55 11.59 4.57 9.42
N LYS A 56 10.59 3.71 9.26
CA LYS A 56 9.22 4.12 8.92
C LYS A 56 8.32 4.13 10.14
N LEU A 57 7.26 4.95 10.08
CA LEU A 57 6.23 5.05 11.12
C LEU A 57 5.44 3.73 11.27
N GLY A 58 5.06 3.10 10.16
CA GLY A 58 4.33 1.83 10.09
C GLY A 58 4.91 0.90 9.03
N MET A 59 4.27 -0.26 8.83
CA MET A 59 4.75 -1.31 7.94
C MET A 59 6.23 -1.65 8.16
N ARG A 60 6.64 -1.68 9.43
CA ARG A 60 8.06 -1.79 9.84
C ARG A 60 8.67 -3.15 9.53
N GLY A 61 7.83 -4.17 9.32
CA GLY A 61 8.25 -5.50 8.86
C GLY A 61 8.64 -5.54 7.37
N SER A 62 8.30 -4.51 6.60
CA SER A 62 8.66 -4.37 5.19
C SER A 62 9.83 -3.39 5.05
N ASN A 63 10.93 -3.84 4.46
CA ASN A 63 12.09 -2.99 4.25
C ASN A 63 11.89 -2.05 3.05
N THR A 64 12.34 -0.81 3.20
CA THR A 64 12.20 0.24 2.17
C THR A 64 13.49 1.06 2.14
N CYS A 65 13.97 1.40 0.96
CA CYS A 65 15.16 2.25 0.80
C CYS A 65 15.07 3.14 -0.43
N GLU A 66 16.09 3.94 -0.62
CA GLU A 66 16.39 4.62 -1.87
C GLU A 66 17.27 3.72 -2.75
N LEU A 67 17.00 3.71 -4.05
CA LEU A 67 17.85 3.12 -5.08
C LEU A 67 18.56 4.24 -5.83
N VAL A 68 19.86 4.09 -6.06
CA VAL A 68 20.69 5.06 -6.75
C VAL A 68 21.37 4.41 -7.95
N PHE A 69 21.32 5.09 -9.08
CA PHE A 69 21.91 4.70 -10.35
C PHE A 69 22.89 5.77 -10.78
N GLU A 70 24.18 5.42 -10.81
CA GLU A 70 25.29 6.28 -11.22
C GLU A 70 25.96 5.67 -12.44
N ASP A 71 25.54 6.11 -13.63
CA ASP A 71 26.03 5.58 -14.90
C ASP A 71 25.89 4.03 -14.97
N CYS A 72 24.75 3.52 -14.52
CA CYS A 72 24.48 2.09 -14.45
C CYS A 72 24.17 1.56 -15.86
N GLU A 73 25.11 0.81 -16.42
CA GLU A 73 24.93 0.14 -17.71
C GLU A 73 23.93 -1.02 -17.55
N VAL A 74 22.88 -1.01 -18.39
CA VAL A 74 21.86 -2.06 -18.43
C VAL A 74 21.89 -2.71 -19.81
N PRO A 75 22.04 -4.03 -19.92
CA PRO A 75 22.01 -4.71 -21.20
C PRO A 75 20.71 -4.44 -21.98
N GLU A 76 20.80 -4.30 -23.31
CA GLU A 76 19.63 -4.02 -24.15
C GLU A 76 18.56 -5.12 -24.05
N GLU A 77 18.95 -6.37 -23.85
CA GLU A 77 18.06 -7.50 -23.61
C GLU A 77 17.27 -7.41 -22.28
N ASN A 78 17.69 -6.53 -21.37
CA ASN A 78 17.00 -6.27 -20.12
C ASN A 78 15.90 -5.19 -20.25
N ILE A 79 15.63 -4.68 -21.46
CA ILE A 79 14.45 -3.86 -21.70
C ILE A 79 13.20 -4.73 -21.60
N LEU A 80 12.34 -4.39 -20.66
CA LEU A 80 11.07 -5.09 -20.46
C LEU A 80 10.00 -4.55 -21.40
N GLY A 81 9.64 -5.35 -22.38
CA GLY A 81 8.70 -4.98 -23.44
C GLY A 81 9.39 -4.29 -24.62
N SER A 82 9.22 -2.99 -24.78
CA SER A 82 9.85 -2.21 -25.85
C SER A 82 10.30 -0.85 -25.35
N GLU A 83 11.28 -0.25 -26.00
CA GLU A 83 11.64 1.14 -25.75
C GLU A 83 10.44 2.06 -25.92
N GLY A 84 10.25 3.00 -24.99
CA GLY A 84 9.07 3.87 -24.92
C GLY A 84 7.78 3.19 -24.45
N GLY A 85 7.81 1.86 -24.22
CA GLY A 85 6.66 1.05 -23.81
C GLY A 85 6.48 0.93 -22.29
N GLY A 86 7.29 1.60 -21.47
CA GLY A 86 7.30 1.40 -20.00
C GLY A 86 5.99 1.72 -19.30
N VAL A 87 5.23 2.71 -19.77
CA VAL A 87 3.90 3.00 -19.21
C VAL A 87 2.93 1.84 -19.44
N ARG A 88 3.00 1.17 -20.58
CA ARG A 88 2.16 0.00 -20.86
C ARG A 88 2.52 -1.16 -19.93
N VAL A 89 3.80 -1.38 -19.69
CA VAL A 89 4.28 -2.38 -18.72
C VAL A 89 3.77 -2.06 -17.32
N LEU A 90 3.92 -0.81 -16.85
CA LEU A 90 3.42 -0.38 -15.55
C LEU A 90 1.90 -0.61 -15.41
N MET A 91 1.14 -0.19 -16.40
CA MET A 91 -0.33 -0.25 -16.35
C MET A 91 -0.89 -1.67 -16.46
N SER A 92 -0.14 -2.62 -17.04
CA SER A 92 -0.59 -4.01 -17.18
C SER A 92 -0.77 -4.75 -15.86
N GLY A 93 -0.03 -4.36 -14.80
CA GLY A 93 -0.14 -4.99 -13.48
C GLY A 93 -0.91 -4.17 -12.45
N LEU A 94 -1.08 -2.85 -12.71
CA LEU A 94 -1.53 -1.92 -11.68
C LEU A 94 -2.96 -2.17 -11.18
N ASP A 95 -3.85 -2.64 -12.02
CA ASP A 95 -5.24 -2.88 -11.64
C ASP A 95 -5.35 -4.15 -10.78
N TYR A 96 -4.57 -5.19 -11.10
CA TYR A 96 -4.41 -6.37 -10.24
C TYR A 96 -3.77 -6.01 -8.90
N GLU A 97 -2.68 -5.22 -8.93
CA GLU A 97 -1.99 -4.76 -7.73
C GLU A 97 -2.96 -4.05 -6.77
N ARG A 98 -3.73 -3.09 -7.26
CA ARG A 98 -4.72 -2.35 -6.45
C ARG A 98 -5.76 -3.26 -5.83
N THR A 99 -6.26 -4.23 -6.59
CA THR A 99 -7.24 -5.19 -6.10
C THR A 99 -6.65 -6.07 -5.00
N VAL A 100 -5.46 -6.65 -5.22
CA VAL A 100 -4.79 -7.52 -4.25
C VAL A 100 -4.39 -6.75 -2.98
N LEU A 101 -3.82 -5.55 -3.14
CA LEU A 101 -3.43 -4.70 -2.01
C LEU A 101 -4.59 -4.28 -1.12
N SER A 102 -5.82 -4.23 -1.64
CA SER A 102 -7.03 -3.96 -0.85
C SER A 102 -7.28 -5.01 0.24
N GLY A 103 -6.68 -6.19 0.13
CA GLY A 103 -6.70 -7.23 1.16
C GLY A 103 -6.00 -6.81 2.46
N GLY A 104 -4.92 -6.01 2.37
CA GLY A 104 -4.20 -5.49 3.53
C GLY A 104 -5.08 -4.66 4.46
N PRO A 105 -5.67 -3.55 3.98
CA PRO A 105 -6.63 -2.75 4.75
C PRO A 105 -7.80 -3.57 5.30
N THR A 106 -8.32 -4.52 4.51
CA THR A 106 -9.42 -5.41 4.93
C THR A 106 -8.99 -6.29 6.10
N GLY A 107 -7.75 -6.80 6.10
CA GLY A 107 -7.16 -7.54 7.21
C GLY A 107 -6.99 -6.67 8.47
N ILE A 108 -6.55 -5.42 8.31
CA ILE A 108 -6.43 -4.46 9.42
C ILE A 108 -7.79 -4.18 10.05
N MET A 109 -8.86 -4.03 9.26
CA MET A 109 -10.22 -3.85 9.79
C MET A 109 -10.67 -5.06 10.62
N SER A 110 -10.37 -6.28 10.16
CA SER A 110 -10.66 -7.50 10.93
C SER A 110 -9.89 -7.51 12.25
N ALA A 111 -8.60 -7.20 12.24
CA ALA A 111 -7.77 -7.11 13.44
C ALA A 111 -8.26 -6.03 14.41
N CYS A 112 -8.78 -4.91 13.91
CA CYS A 112 -9.42 -3.89 14.76
C CYS A 112 -10.62 -4.48 15.51
N MET A 113 -11.49 -5.23 14.84
CA MET A 113 -12.64 -5.88 15.49
C MET A 113 -12.20 -6.93 16.51
N ASP A 114 -11.18 -7.73 16.20
CA ASP A 114 -10.64 -8.76 17.09
C ASP A 114 -10.08 -8.17 18.39
N VAL A 115 -9.54 -6.94 18.34
CA VAL A 115 -9.03 -6.21 19.52
C VAL A 115 -10.17 -5.59 20.31
N VAL A 116 -11.12 -4.96 19.64
CA VAL A 116 -12.14 -4.13 20.29
C VAL A 116 -13.24 -4.98 20.94
N LEU A 117 -13.72 -6.03 20.26
CA LEU A 117 -14.87 -6.80 20.75
C LEU A 117 -14.64 -7.41 22.15
N PRO A 118 -13.54 -8.13 22.42
CA PRO A 118 -13.28 -8.63 23.77
C PRO A 118 -13.15 -7.49 24.78
N TYR A 119 -12.41 -6.44 24.40
CA TYR A 119 -12.13 -5.33 25.30
C TYR A 119 -13.40 -4.62 25.78
N VAL A 120 -14.36 -4.32 24.91
CA VAL A 120 -15.58 -3.62 25.30
C VAL A 120 -16.51 -4.48 26.18
N HIS A 121 -16.39 -5.80 26.10
CA HIS A 121 -17.12 -6.72 26.97
C HIS A 121 -16.48 -6.84 28.36
N GLU A 122 -15.16 -6.85 28.44
CA GLU A 122 -14.40 -7.04 29.67
C GLU A 122 -14.24 -5.75 30.48
N ARG A 123 -14.00 -4.63 29.78
CA ARG A 123 -13.74 -3.33 30.43
C ARG A 123 -15.01 -2.79 31.08
N GLN A 124 -14.94 -2.51 32.35
CA GLN A 124 -16.07 -1.94 33.11
C GLN A 124 -15.82 -0.49 33.49
N GLN A 125 -16.84 0.34 33.36
CA GLN A 125 -16.94 1.70 33.85
C GLN A 125 -18.38 2.00 34.26
N PHE A 126 -18.55 2.84 35.28
CA PHE A 126 -19.88 3.18 35.77
C PHE A 126 -20.75 1.95 36.15
N LYS A 127 -20.10 0.90 36.70
CA LYS A 127 -20.70 -0.35 37.16
C LYS A 127 -21.27 -1.27 36.07
N GLN A 128 -20.87 -1.07 34.83
CA GLN A 128 -21.26 -1.94 33.69
C GLN A 128 -20.15 -2.05 32.67
N SER A 129 -20.26 -3.04 31.78
CA SER A 129 -19.38 -3.17 30.62
C SER A 129 -19.50 -1.92 29.74
N ILE A 130 -18.38 -1.43 29.17
CA ILE A 130 -18.44 -0.28 28.27
C ILE A 130 -19.21 -0.61 26.99
N GLY A 131 -19.33 -1.88 26.62
CA GLY A 131 -20.17 -2.34 25.50
C GLY A 131 -21.67 -2.09 25.67
N GLU A 132 -22.13 -1.80 26.90
CA GLU A 132 -23.53 -1.45 27.17
C GLU A 132 -23.88 0.03 26.83
N PHE A 133 -22.86 0.87 26.59
CA PHE A 133 -23.11 2.25 26.24
C PHE A 133 -23.48 2.40 24.76
N GLN A 134 -24.57 3.10 24.46
CA GLN A 134 -25.08 3.27 23.09
C GLN A 134 -24.06 3.93 22.15
N LEU A 135 -23.22 4.85 22.63
CA LEU A 135 -22.17 5.46 21.81
C LEU A 135 -21.07 4.45 21.41
N VAL A 136 -20.78 3.48 22.26
CA VAL A 136 -19.88 2.36 21.96
C VAL A 136 -20.52 1.41 20.95
N GLN A 137 -21.78 1.05 21.19
CA GLN A 137 -22.56 0.19 20.29
C GLN A 137 -22.70 0.78 18.89
N GLY A 138 -23.00 2.09 18.78
CA GLY A 138 -23.08 2.80 17.52
C GLY A 138 -21.76 2.76 16.74
N LYS A 139 -20.64 2.98 17.45
CA LYS A 139 -19.29 2.90 16.85
C LYS A 139 -18.95 1.48 16.37
N LEU A 140 -19.28 0.46 17.14
CA LEU A 140 -19.11 -0.95 16.73
C LEU A 140 -19.97 -1.30 15.50
N ALA A 141 -21.19 -0.81 15.47
CA ALA A 141 -22.09 -1.01 14.32
C ALA A 141 -21.51 -0.39 13.04
N ASP A 142 -21.00 0.86 13.11
CA ASP A 142 -20.34 1.53 12.00
C ASP A 142 -19.09 0.77 11.52
N MET A 143 -18.25 0.31 12.46
CA MET A 143 -17.06 -0.49 12.16
C MET A 143 -17.44 -1.81 11.46
N TYR A 144 -18.42 -2.52 11.98
CA TYR A 144 -18.90 -3.78 11.41
C TYR A 144 -19.47 -3.60 10.00
N ALA A 145 -20.34 -2.59 9.83
CA ALA A 145 -20.93 -2.29 8.52
C ALA A 145 -19.87 -1.90 7.50
N GLY A 146 -18.93 -1.00 7.86
CA GLY A 146 -17.84 -0.57 7.00
C GLY A 146 -16.90 -1.70 6.60
N MET A 147 -16.55 -2.59 7.53
CA MET A 147 -15.73 -3.77 7.25
C MET A 147 -16.42 -4.72 6.25
N ASN A 148 -17.70 -5.01 6.46
CA ASN A 148 -18.42 -5.94 5.58
C ASN A 148 -18.69 -5.34 4.19
N ALA A 149 -18.97 -4.03 4.11
CA ALA A 149 -19.04 -3.33 2.83
C ALA A 149 -17.71 -3.41 2.07
N SER A 150 -16.60 -3.18 2.77
CA SER A 150 -15.24 -3.31 2.23
C SER A 150 -14.94 -4.72 1.71
N LYS A 151 -15.24 -5.74 2.50
CA LYS A 151 -15.07 -7.15 2.10
C LYS A 151 -15.92 -7.50 0.88
N SER A 152 -17.19 -7.08 0.87
CA SER A 152 -18.11 -7.37 -0.23
C SER A 152 -17.64 -6.70 -1.53
N TYR A 153 -17.17 -5.45 -1.44
CA TYR A 153 -16.65 -4.74 -2.60
C TYR A 153 -15.36 -5.39 -3.12
N LEU A 154 -14.40 -5.67 -2.23
CA LEU A 154 -13.15 -6.33 -2.60
C LEU A 154 -13.39 -7.68 -3.29
N TYR A 155 -14.20 -8.54 -2.71
CA TYR A 155 -14.48 -9.86 -3.31
C TYR A 155 -15.24 -9.76 -4.63
N ASN A 156 -16.09 -8.75 -4.80
CA ASN A 156 -16.77 -8.54 -6.08
C ASN A 156 -15.79 -8.13 -7.18
N VAL A 157 -14.87 -7.19 -6.88
CA VAL A 157 -13.82 -6.78 -7.82
C VAL A 157 -12.86 -7.93 -8.13
N ALA A 158 -12.42 -8.68 -7.11
CA ALA A 158 -11.54 -9.83 -7.28
C ALA A 158 -12.16 -10.91 -8.19
N LYS A 159 -13.44 -11.23 -7.99
CA LYS A 159 -14.16 -12.17 -8.86
C LYS A 159 -14.32 -11.68 -10.30
N ALA A 160 -14.42 -10.37 -10.52
CA ALA A 160 -14.40 -9.80 -11.86
C ALA A 160 -13.02 -9.98 -12.52
N CYS A 161 -11.93 -9.76 -11.77
CA CYS A 161 -10.57 -10.05 -12.26
C CYS A 161 -10.39 -11.53 -12.63
N ASP A 162 -10.90 -12.46 -11.80
CA ASP A 162 -10.81 -13.90 -12.09
C ASP A 162 -11.53 -14.29 -13.39
N ARG A 163 -12.53 -13.51 -13.81
CA ARG A 163 -13.24 -13.72 -15.09
C ARG A 163 -12.65 -12.96 -16.27
N GLY A 164 -11.54 -12.21 -16.06
CA GLY A 164 -10.96 -11.35 -17.09
C GLY A 164 -11.81 -10.10 -17.38
N GLU A 165 -12.63 -9.67 -16.43
CA GLU A 165 -13.52 -8.49 -16.50
C GLU A 165 -12.99 -7.36 -15.63
N GLU A 166 -11.66 -7.26 -15.49
CA GLU A 166 -11.05 -6.24 -14.65
C GLU A 166 -11.39 -4.81 -15.10
N SER A 167 -11.71 -3.98 -14.14
CA SER A 167 -12.07 -2.59 -14.34
C SER A 167 -11.09 -1.68 -13.59
N ARG A 168 -10.37 -0.82 -14.31
CA ARG A 168 -9.44 0.15 -13.71
C ARG A 168 -10.11 1.03 -12.67
N LYS A 169 -11.34 1.48 -12.94
CA LYS A 169 -12.07 2.34 -11.99
C LYS A 169 -12.45 1.58 -10.73
N ASP A 170 -12.86 0.31 -10.84
CA ASP A 170 -13.25 -0.49 -9.69
C ASP A 170 -12.04 -0.92 -8.86
N ALA A 171 -10.93 -1.26 -9.50
CA ALA A 171 -9.65 -1.51 -8.82
C ALA A 171 -9.17 -0.26 -8.05
N ALA A 172 -9.26 0.92 -8.66
CA ALA A 172 -8.91 2.17 -7.98
C ALA A 172 -9.88 2.53 -6.87
N ALA A 173 -11.18 2.31 -7.06
CA ALA A 173 -12.20 2.64 -6.07
C ALA A 173 -12.15 1.69 -4.86
N VAL A 174 -11.90 0.39 -5.06
CA VAL A 174 -11.83 -0.56 -3.95
C VAL A 174 -10.64 -0.31 -3.04
N ILE A 175 -9.45 -0.01 -3.60
CA ILE A 175 -8.29 0.31 -2.77
C ILE A 175 -8.47 1.61 -2.00
N LEU A 176 -9.05 2.64 -2.62
CA LEU A 176 -9.40 3.88 -1.96
C LEU A 176 -10.34 3.63 -0.79
N TYR A 177 -11.48 2.98 -1.04
CA TYR A 177 -12.52 2.76 -0.04
C TYR A 177 -12.01 1.93 1.15
N THR A 178 -11.32 0.82 0.88
CA THR A 178 -10.79 -0.06 1.93
C THR A 178 -9.70 0.61 2.76
N ALA A 179 -8.83 1.41 2.15
CA ALA A 179 -7.76 2.12 2.84
C ALA A 179 -8.29 3.23 3.77
N GLU A 180 -9.26 4.01 3.31
CA GLU A 180 -9.91 5.04 4.14
C GLU A 180 -10.69 4.42 5.29
N MET A 181 -11.45 3.37 5.02
CA MET A 181 -12.22 2.66 6.05
C MET A 181 -11.32 2.04 7.10
N ALA A 182 -10.20 1.40 6.70
CA ALA A 182 -9.24 0.83 7.64
C ALA A 182 -8.62 1.89 8.55
N THR A 183 -8.29 3.06 7.99
CA THR A 183 -7.75 4.18 8.78
C THR A 183 -8.77 4.70 9.79
N LYS A 184 -10.04 4.86 9.37
CA LYS A 184 -11.13 5.26 10.25
C LYS A 184 -11.35 4.26 11.37
N MET A 185 -11.41 2.96 11.03
CA MET A 185 -11.60 1.89 12.03
C MET A 185 -10.43 1.79 13.01
N ALA A 186 -9.20 2.00 12.56
CA ALA A 186 -8.04 2.02 13.45
C ALA A 186 -8.09 3.19 14.45
N LEU A 187 -8.53 4.37 14.04
CA LEU A 187 -8.80 5.50 14.93
C LEU A 187 -9.92 5.20 15.93
N ASP A 188 -11.01 4.60 15.45
CA ASP A 188 -12.13 4.19 16.32
C ASP A 188 -11.70 3.10 17.31
N THR A 189 -10.79 2.20 16.93
CA THR A 189 -10.18 1.21 17.82
C THR A 189 -9.42 1.89 18.97
N ILE A 190 -8.57 2.87 18.68
CA ILE A 190 -7.87 3.65 19.71
C ILE A 190 -8.87 4.34 20.62
N GLN A 191 -9.90 4.95 20.05
CA GLN A 191 -10.93 5.66 20.81
C GLN A 191 -11.70 4.73 21.76
N LEU A 192 -12.07 3.53 21.30
CA LEU A 192 -12.82 2.54 22.10
C LEU A 192 -11.98 1.95 23.24
N LEU A 193 -10.68 1.82 23.05
CA LEU A 193 -9.75 1.39 24.10
C LEU A 193 -9.39 2.52 25.08
N GLY A 194 -9.69 3.78 24.74
CA GLY A 194 -9.36 4.94 25.57
C GLY A 194 -7.84 5.07 25.79
N GLY A 195 -7.41 5.34 27.02
CA GLY A 195 -5.98 5.45 27.36
C GLY A 195 -5.16 4.21 27.02
N ASN A 196 -5.73 3.01 27.13
CA ASN A 196 -5.08 1.76 26.76
C ASN A 196 -4.79 1.69 25.25
N GLY A 197 -5.66 2.27 24.40
CA GLY A 197 -5.44 2.34 22.97
C GLY A 197 -4.25 3.22 22.55
N TYR A 198 -3.80 4.08 23.46
CA TYR A 198 -2.65 4.98 23.24
C TYR A 198 -1.33 4.43 23.80
N THR A 199 -1.35 3.21 24.34
CA THR A 199 -0.15 2.52 24.83
C THR A 199 0.32 1.46 23.83
N ASN A 200 1.59 1.05 23.94
CA ASN A 200 2.14 -0.02 23.10
C ASN A 200 1.77 -1.43 23.58
N GLU A 201 1.08 -1.55 24.71
CA GLU A 201 0.57 -2.83 25.24
C GLU A 201 -0.56 -3.40 24.39
N TYR A 202 -1.30 -2.51 23.70
CA TYR A 202 -2.36 -2.88 22.76
C TYR A 202 -1.93 -2.61 21.31
N PRO A 203 -2.36 -3.44 20.35
CA PRO A 203 -1.93 -3.30 18.97
C PRO A 203 -2.59 -2.13 18.21
N ALA A 204 -3.51 -1.38 18.83
CA ALA A 204 -4.30 -0.32 18.19
C ALA A 204 -3.43 0.73 17.49
N GLY A 205 -2.39 1.22 18.16
CA GLY A 205 -1.45 2.19 17.55
C GLY A 205 -0.67 1.62 16.37
N ARG A 206 -0.31 0.33 16.39
CA ARG A 206 0.33 -0.34 15.26
C ARG A 206 -0.65 -0.45 14.08
N LEU A 207 -1.88 -0.89 14.32
CA LEU A 207 -2.91 -1.01 13.28
C LEU A 207 -3.14 0.33 12.56
N LEU A 208 -3.17 1.45 13.31
CA LEU A 208 -3.28 2.79 12.71
C LEU A 208 -2.07 3.14 11.83
N ARG A 209 -0.86 2.91 12.34
CA ARG A 209 0.36 3.20 11.60
C ARG A 209 0.47 2.36 10.32
N ASP A 210 0.04 1.10 10.39
CA ASP A 210 0.09 0.17 9.26
C ASP A 210 -1.04 0.43 8.23
N ALA A 211 -2.18 0.97 8.65
CA ALA A 211 -3.27 1.36 7.75
C ALA A 211 -2.94 2.60 6.90
N LYS A 212 -2.18 3.56 7.46
CA LYS A 212 -1.97 4.87 6.85
C LYS A 212 -1.22 4.85 5.50
N PRO A 213 -0.19 4.04 5.26
CA PRO A 213 0.54 4.03 3.98
C PRO A 213 -0.36 3.73 2.78
N VAL A 214 -1.27 2.78 2.89
CA VAL A 214 -2.17 2.42 1.80
C VAL A 214 -3.07 3.60 1.43
N SER A 215 -3.55 4.35 2.42
CA SER A 215 -4.42 5.51 2.23
C SER A 215 -3.75 6.62 1.41
N TYR A 216 -2.48 6.99 1.67
CA TYR A 216 -1.86 8.09 0.92
C TYR A 216 -1.24 7.64 -0.40
N THR A 217 -0.68 6.43 -0.48
CA THR A 217 0.04 5.95 -1.66
C THR A 217 -0.87 5.78 -2.87
N HIS A 218 -2.11 5.36 -2.64
CA HIS A 218 -3.06 5.07 -3.72
C HIS A 218 -4.09 6.18 -3.95
N LEU A 219 -4.20 7.15 -3.03
CA LEU A 219 -5.06 8.32 -3.17
C LEU A 219 -4.42 9.47 -3.95
N THR A 220 -3.14 9.69 -3.76
CA THR A 220 -2.39 10.64 -4.56
C THR A 220 -1.97 9.93 -5.85
N LEU A 221 -2.77 10.07 -6.90
CA LEU A 221 -2.22 9.94 -8.24
C LEU A 221 -0.96 10.82 -8.28
N PRO A 222 0.16 10.34 -8.81
CA PRO A 222 1.33 11.17 -8.96
C PRO A 222 0.98 12.38 -9.84
N THR A 223 0.60 13.46 -9.18
CA THR A 223 0.35 14.76 -9.82
C THR A 223 1.63 15.55 -9.99
N THR A 224 2.74 15.06 -9.45
CA THR A 224 4.05 15.60 -9.76
C THR A 224 4.48 15.12 -11.13
N PRO A 225 4.72 16.04 -12.07
CA PRO A 225 5.45 15.66 -13.28
C PRO A 225 6.78 15.07 -12.82
N TYR A 226 7.04 13.85 -13.25
CA TYR A 226 8.33 13.21 -13.01
C TYR A 226 9.41 14.07 -13.69
N VAL A 227 10.22 14.72 -12.87
CA VAL A 227 11.44 15.39 -13.30
C VAL A 227 12.50 14.32 -13.47
#